data_b71134d890b3b921074b5ad0f72e9ad3
#
_entry.id   b71134d890b3b921074b5ad0f72e9ad3
#
_cell.length_a   1.000
_cell.length_b   1.000
_cell.length_c   1.000
_cell.angle_alpha   90.00
_cell.angle_beta   90.00
_cell.angle_gamma   90.00
#
_symmetry.space_group_name_H-M   'P 1'
#
loop_
_entity.id
_entity.type
_entity.pdbx_description
1 polymer ?
#
loop_
_entity_poly.entity_id
_entity_poly.type
_entity_poly.pdbx_seq_one_letter_code
_entity_poly.pdbx_strand_id
1 'polypeptide(L)'
;TVVVDRNPVVAGQAFRITFEFKGANVQFNSPPKIEGLRYVSGPSTSSSTQILNGSMTSKRGYTYSAVASQPGTVQIPAFSFKTNNGRLRSKPIELKVAKQGSQASQAPAQFEAVIESDKKKAHLGEPVRVQYRIYNRMDAVDVRNYSFPELSGVWKENVEGEDPRWENTIVDGRRVQVATVRTDILYPTRTGKLEISGFNVEAQMRVSFFNTRPLNANARSVSVEVLPLPAPIPESSLGTFRNLTATWKADNQAEPKANEAIKLTLEFKGNGNLGLIGAPEIQWPKDLEVFDPEIQDRIITDLQGQRGRRTLTYLVIPRAEGAYDIALPPLSYYDYALDRFVTINAPSIALEVSGSAQSEGPAFGFNSKTDVTIL
;
A
#
# COMPACT_ATOMS: atom_id res chain seq x y z
N THR A 1 27.86 23.07 8.90
CA THR A 1 27.74 21.64 8.61
C THR A 1 28.78 21.26 7.57
N VAL A 2 29.36 20.05 7.68
CA VAL A 2 30.16 19.44 6.62
C VAL A 2 29.29 18.34 6.01
N VAL A 3 29.29 18.24 4.66
CA VAL A 3 28.52 17.26 3.92
C VAL A 3 29.41 16.62 2.86
N VAL A 4 29.36 15.31 2.72
CA VAL A 4 29.98 14.57 1.62
C VAL A 4 28.92 14.10 0.65
N ASP A 5 29.25 14.11 -0.65
CA ASP A 5 28.30 13.78 -1.71
C ASP A 5 27.97 12.27 -1.78
N ARG A 6 28.73 11.42 -1.16
CA ARG A 6 28.53 9.97 -1.05
C ARG A 6 29.33 9.38 0.12
N ASN A 7 28.79 8.33 0.71
CA ASN A 7 29.46 7.49 1.71
C ASN A 7 28.84 6.08 1.61
N PRO A 8 29.62 5.07 1.18
CA PRO A 8 31.06 5.04 0.94
C PRO A 8 31.51 5.76 -0.34
N VAL A 9 32.78 6.17 -0.37
CA VAL A 9 33.51 6.63 -1.56
C VAL A 9 34.42 5.50 -2.08
N VAL A 10 34.92 5.62 -3.31
CA VAL A 10 35.85 4.64 -3.87
C VAL A 10 37.26 5.22 -3.85
N ALA A 11 38.26 4.43 -3.41
CA ALA A 11 39.64 4.83 -3.42
C ALA A 11 40.10 5.24 -4.83
N GLY A 12 40.80 6.36 -4.93
CA GLY A 12 41.26 6.93 -6.21
C GLY A 12 40.22 7.69 -7.01
N GLN A 13 38.92 7.65 -6.64
CA GLN A 13 37.88 8.41 -7.31
C GLN A 13 37.55 9.73 -6.59
N ALA A 14 37.32 10.77 -7.39
CA ALA A 14 36.95 12.07 -6.84
C ALA A 14 35.49 12.06 -6.31
N PHE A 15 35.28 12.64 -5.16
CA PHE A 15 33.98 12.91 -4.56
C PHE A 15 33.93 14.35 -4.06
N ARG A 16 32.73 14.87 -3.74
CA ARG A 16 32.56 16.25 -3.27
C ARG A 16 32.42 16.32 -1.76
N ILE A 17 33.11 17.28 -1.14
CA ILE A 17 32.94 17.67 0.25
C ILE A 17 32.53 19.13 0.30
N THR A 18 31.42 19.42 0.95
CA THR A 18 30.84 20.76 1.05
C THR A 18 30.83 21.25 2.50
N PHE A 19 31.38 22.44 2.71
CA PHE A 19 31.32 23.16 3.98
C PHE A 19 30.19 24.20 3.90
N GLU A 20 29.13 23.98 4.69
CA GLU A 20 27.94 24.83 4.68
C GLU A 20 27.84 25.67 5.96
N PHE A 21 27.60 26.96 5.78
CA PHE A 21 27.41 27.94 6.85
C PHE A 21 26.02 28.57 6.72
N LYS A 22 25.23 28.53 7.81
CA LYS A 22 23.91 29.16 7.90
C LYS A 22 23.98 30.39 8.79
N GLY A 23 23.44 31.52 8.34
CA GLY A 23 23.27 32.73 9.13
C GLY A 23 24.57 33.40 9.58
N ALA A 24 25.71 33.05 9.00
CA ALA A 24 26.98 33.60 9.40
C ALA A 24 27.88 33.93 8.19
N ASN A 25 28.54 35.06 8.24
CA ASN A 25 29.64 35.36 7.34
C ASN A 25 30.91 34.70 7.82
N VAL A 26 31.44 33.78 7.02
CA VAL A 26 32.70 33.08 7.29
C VAL A 26 33.66 33.40 6.17
N GLN A 27 34.85 33.88 6.50
CA GLN A 27 35.97 33.89 5.55
C GLN A 27 36.54 32.47 5.50
N PHE A 28 36.25 31.77 4.41
CA PHE A 28 36.70 30.40 4.19
C PHE A 28 37.71 30.39 3.06
N ASN A 29 38.97 30.59 3.40
CA ASN A 29 40.03 30.77 2.41
C ASN A 29 40.66 29.45 1.92
N SER A 30 40.63 28.41 2.74
CA SER A 30 41.13 27.08 2.40
C SER A 30 40.37 25.99 3.18
N PRO A 31 40.20 24.78 2.61
CA PRO A 31 39.59 23.67 3.33
C PRO A 31 40.54 23.16 4.44
N PRO A 32 39.99 22.72 5.58
CA PRO A 32 40.82 22.11 6.61
C PRO A 32 41.45 20.80 6.10
N LYS A 33 42.67 20.56 6.50
CA LYS A 33 43.38 19.31 6.15
C LYS A 33 42.69 18.12 6.84
N ILE A 34 42.38 17.09 6.05
CA ILE A 34 41.80 15.84 6.54
C ILE A 34 42.75 14.71 6.19
N GLU A 35 43.19 13.97 7.19
CA GLU A 35 44.08 12.84 7.01
C GLU A 35 43.44 11.77 6.13
N GLY A 36 44.18 11.23 5.16
CA GLY A 36 43.65 10.26 4.18
C GLY A 36 42.86 10.88 3.01
N LEU A 37 42.64 12.20 2.97
CA LEU A 37 42.02 12.91 1.85
C LEU A 37 42.96 13.92 1.20
N ARG A 38 42.85 14.02 -0.10
CA ARG A 38 43.56 15.03 -0.92
C ARG A 38 42.53 15.82 -1.72
N TYR A 39 42.50 17.14 -1.58
CA TYR A 39 41.68 18.00 -2.41
C TYR A 39 42.28 18.15 -3.79
N VAL A 40 41.49 17.97 -4.84
CA VAL A 40 41.94 17.99 -6.24
C VAL A 40 41.44 19.21 -6.99
N SER A 41 40.30 19.81 -6.57
CA SER A 41 39.81 21.06 -7.11
C SER A 41 38.85 21.77 -6.14
N GLY A 42 38.58 23.05 -6.39
CA GLY A 42 37.66 23.86 -5.62
C GLY A 42 38.30 25.14 -5.06
N PRO A 43 37.54 25.98 -4.32
CA PRO A 43 36.12 25.80 -4.05
C PRO A 43 35.20 26.25 -5.20
N SER A 44 34.09 25.52 -5.40
CA SER A 44 32.89 26.08 -5.99
C SER A 44 32.03 26.68 -4.87
N THR A 45 31.58 27.92 -5.01
CA THR A 45 30.79 28.62 -4.01
C THR A 45 29.31 28.65 -4.38
N SER A 46 28.44 28.40 -3.39
CA SER A 46 26.99 28.60 -3.52
C SER A 46 26.49 29.53 -2.43
N SER A 47 25.54 30.40 -2.77
CA SER A 47 24.87 31.27 -1.80
C SER A 47 23.39 31.20 -2.06
N SER A 48 22.59 31.00 -1.00
CA SER A 48 21.15 31.10 -1.06
C SER A 48 20.64 31.91 0.12
N THR A 49 19.62 32.73 -0.13
CA THR A 49 18.92 33.49 0.91
C THR A 49 17.46 33.08 0.89
N GLN A 50 16.94 32.73 2.04
CA GLN A 50 15.55 32.36 2.21
C GLN A 50 14.90 33.33 3.22
N ILE A 51 13.75 33.88 2.83
CA ILE A 51 12.93 34.71 3.72
C ILE A 51 11.69 33.89 4.08
N LEU A 52 11.52 33.61 5.36
CA LEU A 52 10.36 32.90 5.91
C LEU A 52 9.78 33.74 7.07
N ASN A 53 8.50 34.10 6.96
CA ASN A 53 7.81 34.89 7.99
C ASN A 53 8.57 36.15 8.45
N GLY A 54 9.17 36.91 7.51
CA GLY A 54 9.94 38.10 7.80
C GLY A 54 11.36 37.85 8.33
N SER A 55 11.74 36.62 8.61
CA SER A 55 13.11 36.26 9.02
C SER A 55 13.94 35.85 7.82
N MET A 56 15.04 36.55 7.60
CA MET A 56 15.99 36.30 6.52
C MET A 56 17.09 35.34 6.98
N THR A 57 17.20 34.19 6.35
CA THR A 57 18.27 33.23 6.60
C THR A 57 19.15 33.09 5.36
N SER A 58 20.44 33.37 5.48
CA SER A 58 21.42 33.16 4.41
C SER A 58 22.16 31.84 4.63
N LYS A 59 22.43 31.12 3.55
CA LYS A 59 23.24 29.89 3.54
C LYS A 59 24.35 30.06 2.51
N ARG A 60 25.59 29.80 2.90
CA ARG A 60 26.76 29.81 2.02
C ARG A 60 27.46 28.45 2.06
N GLY A 61 27.73 27.88 0.87
CA GLY A 61 28.42 26.61 0.72
C GLY A 61 29.73 26.77 -0.05
N TYR A 62 30.77 26.02 0.38
CA TYR A 62 32.06 25.90 -0.30
C TYR A 62 32.30 24.43 -0.60
N THR A 63 32.27 24.06 -1.89
CA THR A 63 32.38 22.68 -2.34
C THR A 63 33.75 22.42 -2.96
N TYR A 64 34.42 21.39 -2.47
CA TYR A 64 35.71 20.91 -2.99
C TYR A 64 35.53 19.51 -3.55
N SER A 65 36.30 19.18 -4.59
CA SER A 65 36.52 17.80 -5.00
C SER A 65 37.72 17.22 -4.24
N ALA A 66 37.53 16.06 -3.64
CA ALA A 66 38.53 15.35 -2.87
C ALA A 66 38.66 13.90 -3.33
N VAL A 67 39.82 13.30 -3.08
CA VAL A 67 40.12 11.88 -3.36
C VAL A 67 40.65 11.25 -2.09
N ALA A 68 40.12 10.07 -1.73
CA ALA A 68 40.69 9.21 -0.72
C ALA A 68 41.69 8.26 -1.38
N SER A 69 42.92 8.20 -0.87
CA SER A 69 44.01 7.47 -1.52
C SER A 69 44.00 5.96 -1.29
N GLN A 70 43.44 5.51 -0.15
CA GLN A 70 43.42 4.11 0.27
C GLN A 70 42.06 3.65 0.74
N PRO A 71 41.68 2.37 0.56
CA PRO A 71 40.47 1.79 1.14
C PRO A 71 40.57 1.75 2.67
N GLY A 72 39.41 1.84 3.33
CA GLY A 72 39.30 1.82 4.78
C GLY A 72 38.32 2.84 5.30
N THR A 73 38.56 3.39 6.47
CA THR A 73 37.73 4.42 7.09
C THR A 73 38.55 5.69 7.28
N VAL A 74 38.03 6.81 6.77
CA VAL A 74 38.62 8.14 7.00
C VAL A 74 37.72 8.89 7.97
N GLN A 75 38.30 9.36 9.07
CA GLN A 75 37.59 10.19 10.04
C GLN A 75 37.72 11.66 9.63
N ILE A 76 36.58 12.27 9.31
CA ILE A 76 36.49 13.73 9.11
C ILE A 76 36.16 14.32 10.49
N PRO A 77 37.12 15.02 11.14
CA PRO A 77 36.91 15.49 12.49
C PRO A 77 35.90 16.65 12.55
N ALA A 78 35.43 16.97 13.73
CA ALA A 78 34.65 18.16 13.95
C ALA A 78 35.53 19.40 13.80
N PHE A 79 35.18 20.27 12.85
CA PHE A 79 35.88 21.54 12.62
C PHE A 79 35.23 22.70 13.36
N SER A 80 36.04 23.65 13.83
CA SER A 80 35.56 24.89 14.43
C SER A 80 35.91 26.08 13.54
N PHE A 81 34.87 26.81 13.13
CA PHE A 81 35.02 27.98 12.27
C PHE A 81 34.70 29.25 13.04
N LYS A 82 35.54 30.26 12.90
CA LYS A 82 35.32 31.57 13.50
C LYS A 82 34.37 32.37 12.58
N THR A 83 33.34 32.93 13.14
CA THR A 83 32.34 33.76 12.47
C THR A 83 32.17 35.10 13.14
N ASN A 84 31.46 36.00 12.46
CA ASN A 84 31.07 37.30 13.09
C ASN A 84 30.20 37.15 14.34
N ASN A 85 29.48 36.00 14.48
CA ASN A 85 28.56 35.72 15.56
C ASN A 85 29.09 34.67 16.58
N GLY A 86 30.41 34.41 16.61
CA GLY A 86 31.02 33.41 17.49
C GLY A 86 31.68 32.26 16.73
N ARG A 87 31.78 31.10 17.37
CA ARG A 87 32.35 29.89 16.79
C ARG A 87 31.28 28.87 16.41
N LEU A 88 31.31 28.40 15.16
CA LEU A 88 30.48 27.31 14.69
C LEU A 88 31.31 26.00 14.66
N ARG A 89 30.75 24.92 15.21
CA ARG A 89 31.39 23.59 15.21
C ARG A 89 30.59 22.62 14.34
N SER A 90 31.29 21.87 13.45
CA SER A 90 30.66 20.79 12.68
C SER A 90 30.57 19.50 13.50
N LYS A 91 29.74 18.55 13.07
CA LYS A 91 29.78 17.19 13.58
C LYS A 91 30.89 16.41 12.86
N PRO A 92 31.54 15.42 13.51
CA PRO A 92 32.46 14.52 12.85
C PRO A 92 31.69 13.61 11.87
N ILE A 93 32.39 13.11 10.84
CA ILE A 93 31.83 12.18 9.83
C ILE A 93 32.78 11.02 9.67
N GLU A 94 32.25 9.82 9.76
CA GLU A 94 32.96 8.60 9.37
C GLU A 94 32.73 8.36 7.87
N LEU A 95 33.81 8.47 7.07
CA LEU A 95 33.80 8.24 5.63
C LEU A 95 34.37 6.87 5.31
N LYS A 96 33.54 5.95 4.82
CA LYS A 96 33.96 4.63 4.36
C LYS A 96 34.55 4.74 2.96
N VAL A 97 35.71 4.13 2.75
CA VAL A 97 36.44 4.12 1.47
C VAL A 97 36.53 2.67 0.96
N ALA A 98 35.83 2.37 -0.12
CA ALA A 98 35.80 1.06 -0.75
C ALA A 98 37.00 0.86 -1.70
N LYS A 99 37.41 -0.39 -1.93
CA LYS A 99 38.44 -0.72 -2.93
C LYS A 99 37.94 -0.39 -4.35
N GLN A 100 38.87 0.02 -5.23
CA GLN A 100 38.56 0.18 -6.65
C GLN A 100 38.16 -1.19 -7.24
N GLY A 101 37.00 -1.26 -7.94
CA GLY A 101 36.47 -2.53 -8.48
C GLY A 101 35.58 -3.33 -7.54
N SER A 102 35.42 -2.95 -6.27
CA SER A 102 34.36 -3.51 -5.44
C SER A 102 32.98 -2.98 -5.89
N GLN A 103 31.95 -3.84 -5.91
CA GLN A 103 30.54 -3.46 -6.20
C GLN A 103 29.95 -2.47 -5.17
N ALA A 104 30.72 -2.08 -4.17
CA ALA A 104 30.35 -1.10 -3.18
C ALA A 104 30.49 0.30 -3.80
N SER A 105 29.37 0.84 -4.17
CA SER A 105 29.19 2.27 -4.42
C SER A 105 29.27 2.75 -5.86
N GLN A 106 28.30 2.35 -6.66
CA GLN A 106 27.77 3.40 -7.55
C GLN A 106 27.16 4.47 -6.63
N ALA A 107 27.61 5.73 -6.77
CA ALA A 107 26.91 6.85 -6.17
C ALA A 107 25.41 6.67 -6.49
N PRO A 108 24.47 6.82 -5.52
CA PRO A 108 23.07 6.69 -5.83
C PRO A 108 22.76 7.56 -7.04
N ALA A 109 22.04 6.99 -8.02
CA ALA A 109 21.73 7.70 -9.25
C ALA A 109 21.05 9.03 -8.87
N GLN A 110 21.30 10.06 -9.66
CA GLN A 110 20.74 11.39 -9.36
C GLN A 110 19.22 11.42 -9.51
N PHE A 111 18.69 10.50 -10.34
CA PHE A 111 17.26 10.29 -10.58
C PHE A 111 17.01 8.78 -10.64
N GLU A 112 16.16 8.26 -9.76
CA GLU A 112 15.91 6.83 -9.60
C GLU A 112 14.42 6.53 -9.52
N ALA A 113 13.99 5.48 -10.21
CA ALA A 113 12.71 4.80 -9.97
C ALA A 113 12.96 3.62 -9.01
N VAL A 114 12.10 3.47 -8.02
CA VAL A 114 12.24 2.44 -6.98
C VAL A 114 10.90 1.77 -6.74
N ILE A 115 10.91 0.44 -6.61
CA ILE A 115 9.77 -0.34 -6.13
C ILE A 115 10.09 -0.74 -4.68
N GLU A 116 9.18 -0.44 -3.77
CA GLU A 116 9.31 -0.82 -2.36
C GLU A 116 8.14 -1.72 -1.97
N SER A 117 8.45 -2.85 -1.32
CA SER A 117 7.46 -3.72 -0.70
C SER A 117 7.55 -3.62 0.82
N ASP A 118 6.41 -3.61 1.50
CA ASP A 118 6.36 -3.56 2.98
C ASP A 118 6.84 -4.86 3.63
N LYS A 119 6.88 -5.97 2.88
CA LYS A 119 7.34 -7.27 3.37
C LYS A 119 8.05 -8.09 2.30
N LYS A 120 8.93 -9.00 2.74
CA LYS A 120 9.66 -9.93 1.88
C LYS A 120 9.02 -11.31 1.79
N LYS A 121 8.13 -11.62 2.74
CA LYS A 121 7.36 -12.87 2.81
C LYS A 121 5.91 -12.55 3.15
N ALA A 122 4.99 -13.28 2.56
CA ALA A 122 3.56 -13.20 2.85
C ALA A 122 2.94 -14.57 2.64
N HIS A 123 1.84 -14.87 3.30
CA HIS A 123 1.04 -16.06 3.00
C HIS A 123 0.15 -15.83 1.78
N LEU A 124 -0.31 -16.92 1.20
CA LEU A 124 -1.29 -16.88 0.11
C LEU A 124 -2.51 -16.05 0.53
N GLY A 125 -2.89 -15.06 -0.28
CA GLY A 125 -4.01 -14.14 -0.01
C GLY A 125 -3.72 -13.02 1.01
N GLU A 126 -2.54 -12.99 1.65
CA GLU A 126 -2.17 -11.92 2.57
C GLU A 126 -1.85 -10.62 1.81
N PRO A 127 -2.35 -9.44 2.25
CA PRO A 127 -2.05 -8.19 1.57
C PRO A 127 -0.57 -7.82 1.64
N VAL A 128 -0.01 -7.46 0.49
CA VAL A 128 1.36 -6.93 0.31
C VAL A 128 1.24 -5.55 -0.28
N ARG A 129 1.69 -4.53 0.46
CA ARG A 129 1.72 -3.16 -0.04
C ARG A 129 2.98 -2.92 -0.86
N VAL A 130 2.79 -2.40 -2.07
CA VAL A 130 3.86 -2.05 -3.00
C VAL A 130 3.75 -0.58 -3.35
N GLN A 131 4.83 0.16 -3.14
CA GLN A 131 4.93 1.58 -3.47
C GLN A 131 5.91 1.79 -4.61
N TYR A 132 5.48 2.60 -5.57
CA TYR A 132 6.30 3.03 -6.71
C TYR A 132 6.76 4.45 -6.43
N ARG A 133 8.08 4.62 -6.23
CA ARG A 133 8.67 5.86 -5.78
C ARG A 133 9.71 6.40 -6.76
N ILE A 134 9.84 7.71 -6.77
CA ILE A 134 10.89 8.42 -7.49
C ILE A 134 11.76 9.15 -6.47
N TYR A 135 13.07 8.96 -6.59
CA TYR A 135 14.08 9.67 -5.82
C TYR A 135 14.80 10.64 -6.73
N ASN A 136 14.64 11.93 -6.48
CA ASN A 136 15.27 13.00 -7.24
C ASN A 136 16.28 13.76 -6.39
N ARG A 137 17.53 13.77 -6.82
CA ARG A 137 18.66 14.48 -6.19
C ARG A 137 19.15 15.65 -7.03
N MET A 138 18.38 16.00 -8.07
CA MET A 138 18.68 17.08 -9.00
C MET A 138 17.69 18.22 -8.84
N ASP A 139 18.07 19.39 -9.34
CA ASP A 139 17.17 20.53 -9.48
C ASP A 139 16.43 20.45 -10.83
N ALA A 140 15.21 21.02 -10.88
CA ALA A 140 14.44 21.27 -12.12
C ALA A 140 14.18 20.01 -12.99
N VAL A 141 13.75 18.90 -12.37
CA VAL A 141 13.25 17.70 -13.05
C VAL A 141 11.74 17.76 -13.20
N ASP A 142 11.28 17.53 -14.42
CA ASP A 142 9.88 17.44 -14.79
C ASP A 142 9.57 16.01 -15.27
N VAL A 143 8.73 15.31 -14.55
CA VAL A 143 8.32 13.94 -14.87
C VAL A 143 7.22 13.99 -15.94
N ARG A 144 7.36 13.17 -16.98
CA ARG A 144 6.50 13.17 -18.16
C ARG A 144 5.56 11.96 -18.20
N ASN A 145 6.09 10.79 -17.86
CA ASN A 145 5.34 9.56 -18.00
C ASN A 145 5.78 8.50 -16.97
N TYR A 146 4.85 7.60 -16.63
CA TYR A 146 5.08 6.41 -15.80
C TYR A 146 4.60 5.17 -16.54
N SER A 147 5.37 4.11 -16.43
CA SER A 147 4.97 2.76 -16.85
C SER A 147 5.01 1.83 -15.64
N PHE A 148 3.89 1.18 -15.35
CA PHE A 148 3.76 0.28 -14.22
C PHE A 148 3.75 -1.17 -14.67
N PRO A 149 4.17 -2.13 -13.79
CA PRO A 149 4.18 -3.54 -14.15
C PRO A 149 2.78 -4.11 -14.31
N GLU A 150 2.66 -5.04 -15.25
CA GLU A 150 1.57 -5.99 -15.29
C GLU A 150 1.98 -7.21 -14.46
N LEU A 151 1.20 -7.52 -13.42
CA LEU A 151 1.50 -8.59 -12.48
C LEU A 151 0.57 -9.76 -12.70
N SER A 152 1.12 -10.97 -12.74
CA SER A 152 0.36 -12.21 -12.82
C SER A 152 0.40 -12.96 -11.48
N GLY A 153 -0.69 -13.69 -11.17
CA GLY A 153 -0.79 -14.46 -9.92
C GLY A 153 -1.01 -13.61 -8.68
N VAL A 154 -1.62 -12.45 -8.88
CA VAL A 154 -2.07 -11.55 -7.81
C VAL A 154 -3.40 -10.93 -8.17
N TRP A 155 -4.25 -10.72 -7.19
CA TRP A 155 -5.31 -9.72 -7.25
C TRP A 155 -4.72 -8.40 -6.82
N LYS A 156 -4.98 -7.33 -7.57
CA LYS A 156 -4.36 -6.02 -7.36
C LYS A 156 -5.43 -4.95 -7.15
N GLU A 157 -5.25 -4.17 -6.09
CA GLU A 157 -6.06 -2.99 -5.80
C GLU A 157 -5.16 -1.76 -5.71
N ASN A 158 -5.60 -0.66 -6.28
CA ASN A 158 -4.91 0.62 -6.18
C ASN A 158 -5.43 1.40 -4.97
N VAL A 159 -4.53 2.04 -4.22
CA VAL A 159 -4.91 2.99 -3.17
C VAL A 159 -5.21 4.33 -3.83
N GLU A 160 -6.49 4.72 -3.81
CA GLU A 160 -6.94 5.96 -4.43
C GLU A 160 -6.63 7.19 -3.55
N GLY A 161 -6.55 8.36 -4.19
CA GLY A 161 -6.44 9.65 -3.52
C GLY A 161 -5.02 10.09 -3.15
N GLU A 162 -4.00 9.35 -3.53
CA GLU A 162 -2.60 9.76 -3.40
C GLU A 162 -2.14 10.44 -4.69
N ASP A 163 -2.35 11.75 -4.80
CA ASP A 163 -1.66 12.54 -5.84
C ASP A 163 -0.16 12.56 -5.57
N PRO A 164 0.69 12.33 -6.58
CA PRO A 164 2.13 12.37 -6.41
C PRO A 164 2.59 13.72 -5.86
N ARG A 165 3.12 13.74 -4.64
CA ARG A 165 3.67 14.96 -4.01
C ARG A 165 5.15 14.77 -3.75
N TRP A 166 5.93 15.79 -4.11
CA TRP A 166 7.34 15.82 -3.80
C TRP A 166 7.59 16.22 -2.35
N GLU A 167 8.16 15.30 -1.60
CA GLU A 167 8.58 15.51 -0.22
C GLU A 167 10.09 15.65 -0.13
N ASN A 168 10.57 16.61 0.66
CA ASN A 168 11.99 16.75 0.93
C ASN A 168 12.35 15.88 2.13
N THR A 169 13.22 14.91 1.92
CA THR A 169 13.73 14.02 2.98
C THR A 169 15.26 13.98 2.97
N ILE A 170 15.84 13.31 3.95
CA ILE A 170 17.28 13.09 4.03
C ILE A 170 17.54 11.60 3.93
N VAL A 171 18.20 11.18 2.86
CA VAL A 171 18.65 9.81 2.64
C VAL A 171 20.17 9.81 2.62
N ASP A 172 20.82 9.00 3.45
CA ASP A 172 22.28 8.93 3.59
C ASP A 172 22.95 10.29 3.83
N GLY A 173 22.32 11.14 4.66
CA GLY A 173 22.85 12.46 4.98
C GLY A 173 22.67 13.53 3.90
N ARG A 174 21.94 13.24 2.81
CA ARG A 174 21.68 14.14 1.68
C ARG A 174 20.21 14.52 1.58
N ARG A 175 19.95 15.75 1.14
CA ARG A 175 18.60 16.16 0.76
C ARG A 175 18.21 15.47 -0.53
N VAL A 176 17.05 14.81 -0.53
CA VAL A 176 16.45 14.11 -1.65
C VAL A 176 15.00 14.51 -1.72
N GLN A 177 14.50 14.75 -2.92
CA GLN A 177 13.07 14.84 -3.17
C GLN A 177 12.54 13.44 -3.49
N VAL A 178 11.52 13.01 -2.78
CA VAL A 178 10.88 11.71 -2.98
C VAL A 178 9.42 11.95 -3.31
N ALA A 179 8.93 11.25 -4.33
CA ALA A 179 7.50 11.20 -4.62
C ALA A 179 7.04 9.73 -4.66
N THR A 180 5.98 9.41 -3.93
CA THR A 180 5.22 8.18 -4.15
C THR A 180 4.22 8.46 -5.26
N VAL A 181 4.37 7.77 -6.39
CA VAL A 181 3.54 8.01 -7.57
C VAL A 181 2.37 7.06 -7.68
N ARG A 182 2.45 5.94 -6.96
CA ARG A 182 1.38 4.94 -6.88
C ARG A 182 1.63 3.99 -5.71
N THR A 183 0.56 3.56 -5.08
CA THR A 183 0.56 2.46 -4.10
C THR A 183 -0.44 1.40 -4.54
N ASP A 184 0.02 0.17 -4.68
CA ASP A 184 -0.82 -1.01 -4.94
C ASP A 184 -0.84 -1.92 -3.72
N ILE A 185 -1.99 -2.52 -3.44
CA ILE A 185 -2.16 -3.64 -2.52
C ILE A 185 -2.30 -4.91 -3.36
N LEU A 186 -1.39 -5.83 -3.17
CA LEU A 186 -1.34 -7.10 -3.89
C LEU A 186 -1.81 -8.22 -2.97
N TYR A 187 -2.74 -9.04 -3.46
CA TYR A 187 -3.19 -10.27 -2.81
C TYR A 187 -2.71 -11.45 -3.66
N PRO A 188 -1.64 -12.16 -3.26
CA PRO A 188 -1.10 -13.29 -4.02
C PRO A 188 -2.12 -14.42 -4.15
N THR A 189 -2.32 -14.93 -5.35
CA THR A 189 -3.26 -16.03 -5.64
C THR A 189 -2.55 -17.36 -5.89
N ARG A 190 -1.21 -17.39 -5.84
CA ARG A 190 -0.37 -18.58 -5.97
C ARG A 190 0.86 -18.46 -5.09
N THR A 191 1.37 -19.60 -4.62
CA THR A 191 2.60 -19.69 -3.81
C THR A 191 3.85 -19.59 -4.67
N GLY A 192 4.99 -19.33 -4.01
CA GLY A 192 6.29 -19.22 -4.64
C GLY A 192 6.79 -17.79 -4.75
N LYS A 193 7.70 -17.53 -5.68
CA LYS A 193 8.30 -16.21 -5.86
C LYS A 193 7.36 -15.30 -6.66
N LEU A 194 6.86 -14.24 -6.01
CA LEU A 194 6.19 -13.12 -6.67
C LEU A 194 7.26 -12.08 -7.03
N GLU A 195 7.49 -11.85 -8.32
CA GLU A 195 8.43 -10.85 -8.82
C GLU A 195 7.67 -9.62 -9.32
N ILE A 196 8.08 -8.44 -8.83
CA ILE A 196 7.49 -7.14 -9.16
C ILE A 196 8.56 -6.35 -9.90
N SER A 197 8.37 -6.14 -11.20
CA SER A 197 9.35 -5.50 -12.09
C SER A 197 8.64 -4.69 -13.18
N GLY A 198 9.36 -3.77 -13.85
CA GLY A 198 8.82 -3.02 -14.97
C GLY A 198 8.26 -1.64 -14.63
N PHE A 199 8.58 -1.09 -13.45
CA PHE A 199 8.31 0.31 -13.17
C PHE A 199 9.38 1.19 -13.82
N ASN A 200 8.95 2.03 -14.77
CA ASN A 200 9.81 2.94 -15.52
C ASN A 200 9.27 4.36 -15.43
N VAL A 201 10.17 5.33 -15.43
CA VAL A 201 9.85 6.76 -15.37
C VAL A 201 10.59 7.50 -16.45
N GLU A 202 9.86 8.28 -17.23
CA GLU A 202 10.38 9.21 -18.22
C GLU A 202 10.27 10.63 -17.69
N ALA A 203 11.37 11.37 -17.70
CA ALA A 203 11.44 12.73 -17.21
C ALA A 203 12.31 13.62 -18.09
N GLN A 204 12.29 14.91 -17.85
CA GLN A 204 13.14 15.89 -18.48
C GLN A 204 13.80 16.75 -17.42
N MET A 205 15.11 16.91 -17.53
CA MET A 205 15.87 17.87 -16.72
C MET A 205 16.03 19.17 -17.49
N ARG A 206 15.68 20.30 -16.88
CA ARG A 206 15.95 21.61 -17.45
C ARG A 206 17.42 21.96 -17.24
N VAL A 207 18.17 22.06 -18.33
CA VAL A 207 19.60 22.42 -18.31
C VAL A 207 19.77 23.95 -18.41
N SER A 208 18.91 24.61 -19.20
CA SER A 208 18.82 26.07 -19.34
C SER A 208 17.41 26.48 -19.69
N PHE A 209 17.16 27.78 -19.86
CA PHE A 209 15.83 28.28 -20.18
C PHE A 209 15.26 27.67 -21.49
N PHE A 210 16.11 27.35 -22.46
CA PHE A 210 15.72 26.83 -23.78
C PHE A 210 16.15 25.37 -24.02
N ASN A 211 16.81 24.70 -23.05
CA ASN A 211 17.35 23.37 -23.26
C ASN A 211 16.96 22.41 -22.16
N THR A 212 16.39 21.28 -22.58
CA THR A 212 16.05 20.16 -21.70
C THR A 212 16.80 18.89 -22.12
N ARG A 213 17.10 18.05 -21.17
CA ARG A 213 17.74 16.74 -21.38
C ARG A 213 16.78 15.63 -20.93
N PRO A 214 16.48 14.61 -21.77
CA PRO A 214 15.68 13.48 -21.36
C PRO A 214 16.38 12.66 -20.27
N LEU A 215 15.59 12.15 -19.34
CA LEU A 215 15.99 11.26 -18.25
C LEU A 215 15.05 10.05 -18.24
N ASN A 216 15.65 8.86 -18.14
CA ASN A 216 14.88 7.63 -17.98
C ASN A 216 15.41 6.90 -16.74
N ALA A 217 14.49 6.42 -15.91
CA ALA A 217 14.80 5.60 -14.74
C ALA A 217 13.99 4.32 -14.76
N ASN A 218 14.67 3.19 -14.62
CA ASN A 218 14.06 1.87 -14.54
C ASN A 218 14.27 1.32 -13.13
N ALA A 219 13.21 0.96 -12.45
CA ALA A 219 13.30 0.38 -11.13
C ALA A 219 13.87 -1.05 -11.20
N ARG A 220 14.67 -1.40 -10.20
CA ARG A 220 15.06 -2.79 -9.99
C ARG A 220 13.86 -3.62 -9.56
N SER A 221 13.81 -4.90 -9.97
CA SER A 221 12.80 -5.82 -9.51
C SER A 221 12.89 -6.07 -8.01
N VAL A 222 11.73 -6.22 -7.38
CA VAL A 222 11.57 -6.64 -5.98
C VAL A 222 10.85 -7.97 -5.97
N SER A 223 11.19 -8.87 -5.08
CA SER A 223 10.51 -10.15 -4.93
C SER A 223 9.97 -10.37 -3.53
N VAL A 224 8.78 -10.97 -3.46
CA VAL A 224 8.14 -11.42 -2.24
C VAL A 224 7.99 -12.94 -2.33
N GLU A 225 8.38 -13.65 -1.28
CA GLU A 225 8.18 -15.10 -1.14
C GLU A 225 6.76 -15.34 -0.63
N VAL A 226 5.89 -15.97 -1.45
CA VAL A 226 4.53 -16.32 -1.06
C VAL A 226 4.50 -17.73 -0.51
N LEU A 227 4.22 -17.84 0.79
CA LEU A 227 4.15 -19.09 1.54
C LEU A 227 2.77 -19.72 1.37
N PRO A 228 2.67 -21.06 1.38
CA PRO A 228 1.39 -21.74 1.49
C PRO A 228 0.75 -21.45 2.86
N LEU A 229 -0.56 -21.62 2.95
CA LEU A 229 -1.23 -21.63 4.25
C LEU A 229 -0.81 -22.86 5.04
N PRO A 230 -0.74 -22.76 6.39
CA PRO A 230 -0.41 -23.90 7.23
C PRO A 230 -1.41 -25.06 7.05
N ALA A 231 -0.90 -26.29 7.03
CA ALA A 231 -1.74 -27.48 6.98
C ALA A 231 -2.11 -27.94 8.40
N PRO A 232 -3.29 -28.56 8.62
CA PRO A 232 -4.34 -28.81 7.64
C PRO A 232 -5.17 -27.55 7.35
N ILE A 233 -5.53 -27.34 6.06
CA ILE A 233 -6.44 -26.27 5.67
C ILE A 233 -7.88 -26.78 5.89
N PRO A 234 -8.72 -26.08 6.68
CA PRO A 234 -10.12 -26.45 6.84
C PRO A 234 -10.88 -26.38 5.50
N GLU A 235 -11.76 -27.36 5.22
CA GLU A 235 -12.59 -27.39 4.01
C GLU A 235 -13.47 -26.13 3.88
N SER A 236 -13.93 -25.60 5.02
CA SER A 236 -14.75 -24.38 5.09
C SER A 236 -13.93 -23.09 5.07
N SER A 237 -12.66 -23.12 4.62
CA SER A 237 -11.79 -21.94 4.62
C SER A 237 -12.22 -20.92 3.58
N LEU A 238 -12.52 -19.71 4.04
CA LEU A 238 -12.83 -18.56 3.21
C LEU A 238 -11.61 -17.88 2.60
N GLY A 239 -10.39 -18.33 2.99
CA GLY A 239 -9.13 -17.73 2.56
C GLY A 239 -8.41 -16.97 3.67
N THR A 240 -7.71 -15.90 3.31
CA THR A 240 -6.81 -15.17 4.20
C THR A 240 -7.36 -13.78 4.52
N PHE A 241 -7.60 -13.52 5.80
CA PHE A 241 -8.19 -12.27 6.29
C PHE A 241 -7.56 -11.86 7.63
N ARG A 242 -8.00 -10.73 8.15
CA ARG A 242 -7.73 -10.28 9.50
C ARG A 242 -9.02 -9.79 10.14
N ASN A 243 -9.31 -10.26 11.36
CA ASN A 243 -10.52 -9.88 12.12
C ASN A 243 -11.81 -10.08 11.31
N LEU A 244 -11.92 -11.19 10.55
CA LEU A 244 -13.14 -11.50 9.81
C LEU A 244 -14.23 -11.97 10.75
N THR A 245 -15.41 -11.40 10.61
CA THR A 245 -16.63 -11.77 11.32
C THR A 245 -17.75 -12.05 10.32
N ALA A 246 -18.69 -12.92 10.66
CA ALA A 246 -19.92 -13.13 9.92
C ALA A 246 -21.11 -12.85 10.82
N THR A 247 -22.11 -12.14 10.30
CA THR A 247 -23.40 -11.93 10.95
C THR A 247 -24.49 -12.49 10.06
N TRP A 248 -25.32 -13.36 10.62
CA TRP A 248 -26.43 -14.04 9.96
C TRP A 248 -27.74 -13.62 10.60
N LYS A 249 -28.68 -13.06 9.85
CA LYS A 249 -29.97 -12.56 10.40
C LYS A 249 -31.07 -12.58 9.36
N ALA A 250 -32.30 -12.74 9.84
CA ALA A 250 -33.50 -12.48 9.06
C ALA A 250 -33.90 -10.99 9.16
N ASP A 251 -34.50 -10.43 8.10
CA ASP A 251 -35.16 -9.16 8.20
C ASP A 251 -36.37 -9.29 9.15
N ASN A 252 -36.57 -8.27 9.98
CA ASN A 252 -37.67 -8.21 10.97
C ASN A 252 -39.03 -8.15 10.28
N GLN A 253 -39.52 -9.27 9.77
CA GLN A 253 -40.97 -9.44 9.56
C GLN A 253 -41.58 -9.98 10.86
N ALA A 254 -42.51 -9.27 11.42
CA ALA A 254 -43.10 -9.58 12.72
C ALA A 254 -43.74 -10.97 12.79
N GLU A 255 -44.23 -11.51 11.69
CA GLU A 255 -44.79 -12.86 11.57
C GLU A 255 -44.69 -13.33 10.12
N PRO A 256 -43.61 -14.06 9.73
CA PRO A 256 -43.50 -14.60 8.40
C PRO A 256 -44.62 -15.59 8.09
N LYS A 257 -45.16 -15.53 6.88
CA LYS A 257 -46.24 -16.42 6.44
C LYS A 257 -45.78 -17.34 5.33
N ALA A 258 -46.42 -18.49 5.25
CA ALA A 258 -46.18 -19.41 4.13
C ALA A 258 -46.53 -18.72 2.79
N ASN A 259 -45.67 -18.96 1.76
CA ASN A 259 -45.70 -18.35 0.44
C ASN A 259 -45.37 -16.86 0.36
N GLU A 260 -44.93 -16.24 1.46
CA GLU A 260 -44.38 -14.88 1.45
C GLU A 260 -42.87 -14.89 1.45
N ALA A 261 -42.26 -13.98 0.72
CA ALA A 261 -40.77 -13.89 0.62
C ALA A 261 -40.17 -13.26 1.86
N ILE A 262 -39.16 -13.88 2.39
CA ILE A 262 -38.35 -13.44 3.54
C ILE A 262 -36.92 -13.15 3.04
N LYS A 263 -36.31 -12.06 3.52
CA LYS A 263 -34.91 -11.77 3.26
C LYS A 263 -34.04 -12.24 4.42
N LEU A 264 -33.03 -13.06 4.08
CA LEU A 264 -32.00 -13.46 5.01
C LEU A 264 -30.68 -12.81 4.60
N THR A 265 -30.01 -12.16 5.54
CA THR A 265 -28.80 -11.40 5.27
C THR A 265 -27.60 -12.04 5.96
N LEU A 266 -26.57 -12.37 5.17
CA LEU A 266 -25.25 -12.77 5.63
C LEU A 266 -24.27 -11.64 5.35
N GLU A 267 -23.77 -11.01 6.42
CA GLU A 267 -22.76 -9.95 6.31
C GLU A 267 -21.41 -10.44 6.81
N PHE A 268 -20.40 -10.40 5.94
CA PHE A 268 -19.00 -10.54 6.28
C PHE A 268 -18.38 -9.17 6.48
N LYS A 269 -17.66 -8.99 7.59
CA LYS A 269 -16.93 -7.74 7.89
C LYS A 269 -15.52 -8.06 8.36
N GLY A 270 -14.52 -7.39 7.79
CA GLY A 270 -13.12 -7.65 8.13
C GLY A 270 -12.14 -6.89 7.25
N ASN A 271 -10.88 -7.34 7.31
CA ASN A 271 -9.77 -6.83 6.52
C ASN A 271 -9.21 -7.95 5.65
N GLY A 272 -9.02 -7.69 4.38
CA GLY A 272 -8.59 -8.65 3.36
C GLY A 272 -9.42 -8.51 2.11
N ASN A 273 -9.17 -9.33 1.10
CA ASN A 273 -9.94 -9.28 -0.15
C ASN A 273 -11.34 -9.89 0.03
N LEU A 274 -12.25 -9.11 0.65
CA LEU A 274 -13.62 -9.54 0.91
C LEU A 274 -14.39 -9.87 -0.38
N GLY A 275 -14.02 -9.24 -1.50
CA GLY A 275 -14.63 -9.50 -2.80
C GLY A 275 -14.46 -10.94 -3.31
N LEU A 276 -13.54 -11.71 -2.75
CA LEU A 276 -13.35 -13.13 -3.08
C LEU A 276 -14.20 -14.10 -2.26
N ILE A 277 -14.89 -13.63 -1.20
CA ILE A 277 -15.76 -14.49 -0.39
C ILE A 277 -17.00 -14.85 -1.23
N GLY A 278 -17.12 -16.13 -1.57
CA GLY A 278 -18.32 -16.67 -2.23
C GLY A 278 -19.48 -16.91 -1.27
N ALA A 279 -20.63 -17.28 -1.81
CA ALA A 279 -21.76 -17.74 -1.01
C ALA A 279 -21.38 -19.11 -0.37
N PRO A 280 -21.52 -19.27 0.97
CA PRO A 280 -21.27 -20.56 1.62
C PRO A 280 -22.38 -21.55 1.23
N GLU A 281 -22.03 -22.85 1.25
CA GLU A 281 -22.98 -23.92 1.03
C GLU A 281 -23.87 -24.13 2.28
N ILE A 282 -25.05 -23.51 2.27
CA ILE A 282 -26.01 -23.60 3.38
C ILE A 282 -26.89 -24.82 3.17
N GLN A 283 -27.11 -25.62 4.23
CA GLN A 283 -28.08 -26.72 4.23
C GLN A 283 -29.48 -26.14 4.48
N TRP A 284 -30.24 -25.93 3.40
CA TRP A 284 -31.56 -25.36 3.47
C TRP A 284 -32.60 -26.42 3.87
N PRO A 285 -33.55 -26.12 4.77
CA PRO A 285 -34.72 -26.96 5.00
C PRO A 285 -35.51 -27.22 3.72
N LYS A 286 -36.08 -28.42 3.60
CA LYS A 286 -36.73 -28.90 2.36
C LYS A 286 -37.84 -28.02 1.83
N ASP A 287 -38.60 -27.43 2.74
CA ASP A 287 -39.77 -26.62 2.37
C ASP A 287 -39.49 -25.11 2.22
N LEU A 288 -38.20 -24.76 2.12
CA LEU A 288 -37.72 -23.43 1.77
C LEU A 288 -37.26 -23.41 0.31
N GLU A 289 -37.93 -22.59 -0.50
CA GLU A 289 -37.42 -22.22 -1.81
C GLU A 289 -36.49 -21.03 -1.70
N VAL A 290 -35.25 -21.20 -2.16
CA VAL A 290 -34.17 -20.24 -1.98
C VAL A 290 -33.60 -19.81 -3.33
N PHE A 291 -33.44 -18.51 -3.50
CA PHE A 291 -32.83 -17.91 -4.67
C PHE A 291 -31.40 -17.54 -4.42
N ASP A 292 -30.60 -17.47 -5.50
CA ASP A 292 -29.22 -17.00 -5.42
C ASP A 292 -29.14 -15.62 -4.75
N PRO A 293 -28.15 -15.38 -3.86
CA PRO A 293 -28.10 -14.15 -3.11
C PRO A 293 -27.70 -12.96 -3.97
N GLU A 294 -28.33 -11.83 -3.72
CA GLU A 294 -27.81 -10.53 -4.16
C GLU A 294 -26.58 -10.18 -3.34
N ILE A 295 -25.49 -9.81 -4.03
CA ILE A 295 -24.22 -9.45 -3.39
C ILE A 295 -24.01 -7.95 -3.45
N GLN A 296 -23.76 -7.34 -2.29
CA GLN A 296 -23.42 -5.93 -2.17
C GLN A 296 -22.12 -5.75 -1.39
N ASP A 297 -21.16 -5.05 -2.01
CA ASP A 297 -19.88 -4.73 -1.41
C ASP A 297 -19.81 -3.26 -0.97
N ARG A 298 -19.27 -3.05 0.23
CA ARG A 298 -18.85 -1.75 0.76
C ARG A 298 -17.43 -1.88 1.27
N ILE A 299 -16.49 -1.84 0.33
CA ILE A 299 -15.06 -2.10 0.57
C ILE A 299 -14.30 -0.83 0.22
N ILE A 300 -13.33 -0.48 1.05
CA ILE A 300 -12.38 0.59 0.80
C ILE A 300 -10.98 0.01 0.81
N THR A 301 -10.10 0.56 -0.02
CA THR A 301 -8.68 0.21 -0.09
C THR A 301 -7.85 1.35 0.48
N ASP A 302 -7.01 1.07 1.48
CA ASP A 302 -6.06 2.01 2.06
C ASP A 302 -4.65 1.41 2.16
N LEU A 303 -3.71 2.11 2.78
CA LEU A 303 -2.32 1.66 2.93
C LEU A 303 -2.15 0.35 3.73
N GLN A 304 -3.18 -0.11 4.40
CA GLN A 304 -3.19 -1.36 5.18
C GLN A 304 -3.86 -2.52 4.45
N GLY A 305 -4.46 -2.25 3.28
CA GLY A 305 -5.19 -3.21 2.47
C GLY A 305 -6.68 -2.88 2.37
N GLN A 306 -7.44 -3.83 1.85
CA GLN A 306 -8.89 -3.71 1.80
C GLN A 306 -9.52 -3.96 3.16
N ARG A 307 -10.58 -3.21 3.46
CA ARG A 307 -11.43 -3.39 4.63
C ARG A 307 -12.85 -2.96 4.33
N GLY A 308 -13.78 -3.57 5.00
CA GLY A 308 -15.18 -3.21 4.79
C GLY A 308 -16.13 -4.33 5.12
N ARG A 309 -17.19 -4.43 4.32
CA ARG A 309 -18.21 -5.48 4.42
C ARG A 309 -18.64 -5.97 3.04
N ARG A 310 -18.95 -7.27 2.97
CA ARG A 310 -19.64 -7.93 1.87
C ARG A 310 -20.93 -8.50 2.40
N THR A 311 -22.05 -8.15 1.78
CA THR A 311 -23.39 -8.56 2.19
C THR A 311 -24.00 -9.43 1.13
N LEU A 312 -24.47 -10.62 1.52
CA LEU A 312 -25.22 -11.55 0.70
C LEU A 312 -26.67 -11.57 1.20
N THR A 313 -27.61 -11.19 0.36
CA THR A 313 -29.04 -11.15 0.70
C THR A 313 -29.76 -12.26 -0.06
N TYR A 314 -30.18 -13.29 0.67
CA TYR A 314 -30.97 -14.40 0.16
C TYR A 314 -32.45 -14.05 0.20
N LEU A 315 -33.17 -14.33 -0.88
CA LEU A 315 -34.62 -14.34 -0.89
C LEU A 315 -35.07 -15.79 -0.65
N VAL A 316 -35.87 -15.99 0.40
CA VAL A 316 -36.32 -17.32 0.83
C VAL A 316 -37.82 -17.32 0.91
N ILE A 317 -38.50 -18.31 0.32
CA ILE A 317 -39.96 -18.46 0.35
C ILE A 317 -40.32 -19.77 1.09
N PRO A 318 -40.81 -19.74 2.32
CA PRO A 318 -41.35 -20.92 2.99
C PRO A 318 -42.58 -21.43 2.24
N ARG A 319 -42.63 -22.71 1.88
CA ARG A 319 -43.77 -23.31 1.17
C ARG A 319 -44.79 -23.97 2.12
N ALA A 320 -44.42 -24.13 3.40
CA ALA A 320 -45.30 -24.65 4.44
C ALA A 320 -45.16 -23.81 5.73
N GLU A 321 -46.19 -23.88 6.58
CA GLU A 321 -46.14 -23.39 7.96
C GLU A 321 -45.22 -24.30 8.80
N GLY A 322 -44.58 -23.75 9.82
CA GLY A 322 -43.72 -24.50 10.73
C GLY A 322 -42.54 -23.71 11.27
N ALA A 323 -41.75 -24.38 12.08
CA ALA A 323 -40.53 -23.86 12.63
C ALA A 323 -39.32 -24.31 11.75
N TYR A 324 -38.53 -23.37 11.31
CA TYR A 324 -37.33 -23.59 10.51
C TYR A 324 -36.11 -23.12 11.28
N ASP A 325 -35.10 -23.97 11.40
CA ASP A 325 -33.77 -23.60 11.93
C ASP A 325 -32.77 -23.61 10.80
N ILE A 326 -32.21 -22.43 10.47
CA ILE A 326 -31.30 -22.24 9.35
C ILE A 326 -29.91 -21.91 9.90
N ALA A 327 -29.05 -22.90 9.93
CA ALA A 327 -27.70 -22.78 10.42
C ALA A 327 -26.71 -22.51 9.28
N LEU A 328 -25.73 -21.61 9.54
CA LEU A 328 -24.56 -21.51 8.70
C LEU A 328 -23.64 -22.71 8.97
N PRO A 329 -22.98 -23.25 7.92
CA PRO A 329 -21.92 -24.20 8.13
C PRO A 329 -20.78 -23.55 8.95
N PRO A 330 -19.96 -24.34 9.65
CA PRO A 330 -18.75 -23.81 10.26
C PRO A 330 -17.90 -23.12 9.20
N LEU A 331 -17.63 -21.83 9.37
CA LEU A 331 -16.77 -21.05 8.48
C LEU A 331 -15.42 -20.83 9.15
N SER A 332 -14.35 -20.85 8.39
CA SER A 332 -13.01 -20.57 8.90
C SER A 332 -12.24 -19.68 7.96
N TYR A 333 -11.20 -19.04 8.46
CA TYR A 333 -10.26 -18.26 7.68
C TYR A 333 -8.87 -18.29 8.33
N TYR A 334 -7.85 -18.09 7.54
CA TYR A 334 -6.50 -17.88 8.05
C TYR A 334 -6.32 -16.41 8.45
N ASP A 335 -6.09 -16.18 9.74
CA ASP A 335 -5.78 -14.84 10.24
C ASP A 335 -4.28 -14.58 10.16
N TYR A 336 -3.85 -13.77 9.20
CA TYR A 336 -2.43 -13.50 8.96
C TYR A 336 -1.76 -12.66 10.07
N ALA A 337 -2.52 -12.05 10.97
CA ALA A 337 -1.97 -11.35 12.13
C ALA A 337 -1.79 -12.28 13.33
N LEU A 338 -2.61 -13.32 13.42
CA LEU A 338 -2.54 -14.33 14.46
C LEU A 338 -1.75 -15.59 14.05
N ASP A 339 -1.40 -15.69 12.75
CA ASP A 339 -0.68 -16.81 12.14
C ASP A 339 -1.36 -18.17 12.38
N ARG A 340 -2.71 -18.21 12.29
CA ARG A 340 -3.52 -19.41 12.53
C ARG A 340 -4.88 -19.33 11.86
N PHE A 341 -5.52 -20.50 11.70
CA PHE A 341 -6.93 -20.55 11.34
C PHE A 341 -7.82 -20.15 12.51
N VAL A 342 -8.86 -19.38 12.20
CA VAL A 342 -9.91 -18.93 13.13
C VAL A 342 -11.25 -19.41 12.60
N THR A 343 -12.04 -20.01 13.48
CA THR A 343 -13.41 -20.42 13.16
C THR A 343 -14.38 -19.31 13.48
N ILE A 344 -15.29 -19.03 12.56
CA ILE A 344 -16.39 -18.08 12.72
C ILE A 344 -17.62 -18.89 13.14
N ASN A 345 -18.17 -18.60 14.31
CA ASN A 345 -19.40 -19.17 14.79
C ASN A 345 -20.50 -18.09 14.63
N ALA A 346 -21.47 -18.36 13.78
CA ALA A 346 -22.66 -17.54 13.67
C ALA A 346 -23.86 -18.32 14.24
N PRO A 347 -24.77 -17.69 15.00
CA PRO A 347 -25.96 -18.34 15.49
C PRO A 347 -26.87 -18.75 14.33
N SER A 348 -27.66 -19.82 14.50
CA SER A 348 -28.70 -20.17 13.53
C SER A 348 -29.83 -19.13 13.55
N ILE A 349 -30.58 -19.07 12.46
CA ILE A 349 -31.82 -18.28 12.36
C ILE A 349 -32.99 -19.22 12.59
N ALA A 350 -33.74 -18.99 13.67
CA ALA A 350 -35.03 -19.62 13.91
C ALA A 350 -36.14 -18.77 13.28
N LEU A 351 -36.93 -19.38 12.39
CA LEU A 351 -38.13 -18.76 11.78
C LEU A 351 -39.35 -19.55 12.15
N GLU A 352 -40.33 -18.86 12.77
CA GLU A 352 -41.66 -19.40 12.99
C GLU A 352 -42.56 -18.89 11.86
N VAL A 353 -42.98 -19.76 10.96
CA VAL A 353 -43.79 -19.44 9.79
C VAL A 353 -45.22 -19.86 10.06
N SER A 354 -46.15 -18.87 10.05
CA SER A 354 -47.58 -19.12 10.18
C SER A 354 -48.21 -19.51 8.84
N GLY A 355 -49.37 -20.14 8.90
CA GLY A 355 -50.11 -20.52 7.70
C GLY A 355 -50.44 -19.30 6.82
N SER A 356 -50.48 -19.47 5.49
CA SER A 356 -50.98 -18.43 4.59
C SER A 356 -52.39 -18.05 4.96
N ALA A 357 -52.74 -16.75 4.99
CA ALA A 357 -54.11 -16.33 5.00
C ALA A 357 -54.77 -16.99 3.78
N GLN A 358 -55.76 -17.86 4.04
CA GLN A 358 -56.62 -18.35 2.97
C GLN A 358 -57.17 -17.11 2.26
N SER A 359 -56.82 -16.89 1.00
CA SER A 359 -57.60 -15.99 0.18
C SER A 359 -58.98 -16.61 0.12
N GLU A 360 -59.96 -16.09 0.91
CA GLU A 360 -61.36 -16.33 0.63
C GLU A 360 -61.59 -15.81 -0.78
N GLY A 361 -61.48 -16.74 -1.73
CA GLY A 361 -61.92 -16.51 -3.09
C GLY A 361 -63.42 -16.15 -2.98
N PRO A 362 -63.92 -15.18 -3.78
CA PRO A 362 -65.32 -14.86 -3.78
C PRO A 362 -66.13 -16.13 -4.06
N ALA A 363 -66.97 -16.53 -3.10
CA ALA A 363 -67.91 -17.63 -3.29
C ALA A 363 -68.86 -17.23 -4.42
N PHE A 364 -68.55 -17.71 -5.62
CA PHE A 364 -69.54 -17.70 -6.72
C PHE A 364 -70.62 -18.72 -6.38
N GLY A 365 -71.65 -18.27 -5.63
CA GLY A 365 -72.87 -18.99 -5.45
C GLY A 365 -73.60 -19.05 -6.78
N PHE A 366 -73.58 -20.20 -7.43
CA PHE A 366 -74.50 -20.50 -8.52
C PHE A 366 -75.87 -20.76 -7.92
N ASN A 367 -76.77 -19.76 -7.93
CA ASN A 367 -78.18 -19.92 -7.69
C ASN A 367 -78.83 -20.52 -8.98
N SER A 368 -78.97 -21.82 -9.04
CA SER A 368 -79.77 -22.50 -10.04
C SER A 368 -81.24 -22.53 -9.58
N LYS A 369 -82.01 -21.54 -9.94
CA LYS A 369 -83.49 -21.62 -10.06
C LYS A 369 -83.89 -20.86 -11.28
N THR A 370 -83.99 -21.59 -12.36
CA THR A 370 -84.77 -21.13 -13.54
C THR A 370 -86.05 -21.93 -13.58
N ASP A 371 -87.13 -21.32 -13.08
CA ASP A 371 -88.44 -21.77 -13.36
C ASP A 371 -88.83 -21.36 -14.79
N VAL A 372 -88.95 -22.37 -15.65
CA VAL A 372 -89.44 -22.21 -17.00
C VAL A 372 -90.96 -22.41 -16.91
N THR A 373 -91.75 -21.36 -17.12
CA THR A 373 -93.19 -21.45 -17.39
C THR A 373 -93.36 -21.18 -18.88
N ILE A 374 -93.90 -22.20 -19.56
CA ILE A 374 -94.35 -22.12 -20.99
C ILE A 374 -95.82 -21.65 -20.99
N LEU A 375 -96.14 -20.65 -21.77
CA LEU A 375 -97.36 -20.45 -22.51
C LEU A 375 -97.08 -19.78 -23.84
#